data_ba677f6453daf6cfeae9610bde790e4d
#
_entry.id   ba677f6453daf6cfeae9610bde790e4d
#
_cell.length_a   1.000
_cell.length_b   1.000
_cell.length_c   1.000
_cell.angle_alpha   90.00
_cell.angle_beta   90.00
_cell.angle_gamma   90.00
#
_symmetry.space_group_name_H-M   'P 1'
#
loop_
_entity.id
_entity.type
_entity.pdbx_description
1 polymer ?
#
loop_
_entity_poly.entity_id
_entity_poly.type
_entity_poly.pdbx_seq_one_letter_code
_entity_poly.pdbx_strand_id
1 'polypeptide(L)'
;MEVRLGRRGFLKDGAIALAAAAALPPFLARAAGSAGERRRKLVVVFLRGAADALNVIIPHGDPSYAALRPTLAIPRPAVLDLDGRFGLHPALSAIAPFFGNGQLAVIVASGSPDPTRSHFEAQDYMESGTPGLPATREGWLNRVVGGLPGPGSPWWAVSPGPNLPRILSGPAPALALGGLAAAPRGPDAAALEAMYRGSGDARTRAEASAAFDAVRALRAAERSAGTRATYPRGALGEQLRRIASVLRADLGVVAAFADMGGFDHHVNEGAVEGQLADRLRELGSALSAFWTDLAEDAGDVVVVTLTEFGRTARENGNRGTDHGHGGFMLVLGGGVRGGRVYGRWPGLAPEELHDGRDLPVTTDFRLVLGELVLRHLGSSRVDQVFPGFDVAVAGGFLGLIG
;
A
#
# COMPACT_ATOMS: atom_id res chain seq x y z
N MET A 1 -34.38 -6.41 27.05
CA MET A 1 -33.26 -5.89 27.88
C MET A 1 -32.78 -4.60 27.23
N GLU A 2 -33.36 -3.46 27.63
CA GLU A 2 -33.01 -2.15 27.06
C GLU A 2 -31.62 -1.75 27.58
N VAL A 3 -30.66 -1.67 26.68
CA VAL A 3 -29.36 -1.07 26.98
C VAL A 3 -29.53 0.46 26.94
N ARG A 4 -29.75 1.07 28.10
CA ARG A 4 -29.67 2.52 28.25
C ARG A 4 -28.21 2.93 28.10
N LEU A 5 -27.83 3.41 26.93
CA LEU A 5 -26.56 4.10 26.71
C LEU A 5 -26.53 5.35 27.58
N GLY A 6 -25.66 5.38 28.59
CA GLY A 6 -25.47 6.53 29.44
C GLY A 6 -24.91 7.72 28.63
N ARG A 7 -25.25 8.96 29.00
CA ARG A 7 -24.76 10.20 28.38
C ARG A 7 -23.25 10.22 28.09
N ARG A 8 -22.42 9.53 28.88
CA ARG A 8 -20.97 9.40 28.68
C ARG A 8 -20.59 8.45 27.53
N GLY A 9 -21.34 7.36 27.30
CA GLY A 9 -21.15 6.47 26.15
C GLY A 9 -21.52 7.19 24.85
N PHE A 10 -22.68 7.85 24.85
CA PHE A 10 -23.15 8.65 23.73
C PHE A 10 -22.16 9.78 23.33
N LEU A 11 -21.54 10.46 24.30
CA LEU A 11 -20.56 11.50 24.06
C LEU A 11 -19.20 10.95 23.59
N LYS A 12 -18.79 9.76 24.05
CA LYS A 12 -17.56 9.11 23.57
C LYS A 12 -17.68 8.61 22.13
N ASP A 13 -18.77 7.95 21.82
CA ASP A 13 -19.01 7.40 20.47
C ASP A 13 -19.33 8.53 19.46
N GLY A 14 -20.00 9.58 19.93
CA GLY A 14 -20.19 10.83 19.20
C GLY A 14 -18.88 11.60 18.96
N ALA A 15 -17.94 11.61 19.92
CA ALA A 15 -16.65 12.30 19.78
C ALA A 15 -15.71 11.59 18.78
N ILE A 16 -15.80 10.26 18.67
CA ILE A 16 -15.03 9.49 17.66
C ILE A 16 -15.60 9.74 16.27
N ALA A 17 -16.93 9.82 16.13
CA ALA A 17 -17.58 10.20 14.86
C ALA A 17 -17.30 11.69 14.50
N LEU A 18 -17.18 12.58 15.51
CA LEU A 18 -16.80 13.98 15.34
C LEU A 18 -15.34 14.15 14.91
N ALA A 19 -14.41 13.38 15.45
CA ALA A 19 -13.01 13.44 15.02
C ALA A 19 -12.84 13.01 13.55
N ALA A 20 -13.66 12.06 13.10
CA ALA A 20 -13.71 11.67 11.68
C ALA A 20 -14.40 12.74 10.80
N ALA A 21 -15.41 13.46 11.33
CA ALA A 21 -16.14 14.51 10.61
C ALA A 21 -15.42 15.86 10.64
N ALA A 22 -14.74 16.20 11.74
CA ALA A 22 -13.98 17.46 11.87
C ALA A 22 -12.73 17.53 10.98
N ALA A 23 -12.30 16.39 10.44
CA ALA A 23 -11.21 16.33 9.46
C ALA A 23 -11.66 16.52 8.00
N LEU A 24 -12.97 16.70 7.74
CA LEU A 24 -13.50 16.81 6.38
C LEU A 24 -13.67 18.28 5.95
N PRO A 25 -12.96 18.75 4.92
CA PRO A 25 -13.04 20.12 4.41
C PRO A 25 -14.36 20.43 3.66
N PRO A 26 -14.69 21.72 3.42
CA PRO A 26 -15.98 22.18 2.90
C PRO A 26 -16.33 21.80 1.44
N PHE A 27 -15.50 21.09 0.71
CA PHE A 27 -15.67 20.77 -0.71
C PHE A 27 -16.52 19.50 -1.00
N LEU A 28 -16.96 18.78 0.03
CA LEU A 28 -17.75 17.55 -0.09
C LEU A 28 -19.12 17.76 -0.76
N ALA A 29 -19.65 18.99 -0.74
CA ALA A 29 -20.90 19.32 -1.43
C ALA A 29 -20.81 19.27 -2.98
N ARG A 30 -19.60 19.14 -3.54
CA ARG A 30 -19.39 19.10 -5.00
C ARG A 30 -19.14 17.71 -5.56
N ALA A 31 -18.96 16.68 -4.75
CA ALA A 31 -18.59 15.34 -5.19
C ALA A 31 -19.71 14.56 -5.91
N ALA A 32 -20.95 15.03 -5.85
CA ALA A 32 -22.09 14.37 -6.51
C ALA A 32 -22.19 14.61 -8.03
N GLY A 33 -21.24 15.35 -8.62
CA GLY A 33 -21.35 15.84 -10.01
C GLY A 33 -20.33 15.29 -11.02
N SER A 34 -19.38 14.43 -10.65
CA SER A 34 -18.33 13.97 -11.55
C SER A 34 -18.33 12.47 -11.83
N ALA A 35 -19.47 11.88 -12.09
CA ALA A 35 -19.54 10.58 -12.74
C ALA A 35 -19.26 10.79 -14.25
N GLY A 36 -18.05 10.43 -14.75
CA GLY A 36 -17.81 10.58 -16.19
C GLY A 36 -16.46 10.18 -16.74
N GLU A 37 -15.36 10.27 -16.02
CA GLU A 37 -14.06 9.80 -16.52
C GLU A 37 -13.58 8.62 -15.69
N ARG A 38 -13.40 7.46 -16.33
CA ARG A 38 -12.70 6.31 -15.71
C ARG A 38 -11.28 6.76 -15.37
N ARG A 39 -11.06 7.03 -14.08
CA ARG A 39 -9.73 7.42 -13.58
C ARG A 39 -8.89 6.19 -13.32
N ARG A 40 -7.63 6.25 -13.67
CA ARG A 40 -6.63 5.24 -13.27
C ARG A 40 -6.44 5.27 -11.76
N LYS A 41 -6.18 4.11 -11.18
CA LYS A 41 -6.21 3.90 -9.73
C LYS A 41 -4.87 3.28 -9.27
N LEU A 42 -4.31 3.81 -8.20
CA LEU A 42 -3.09 3.30 -7.57
C LEU A 42 -3.42 2.74 -6.19
N VAL A 43 -3.09 1.47 -5.97
CA VAL A 43 -3.19 0.81 -4.67
C VAL A 43 -1.79 0.55 -4.14
N VAL A 44 -1.48 1.09 -2.98
CA VAL A 44 -0.20 0.89 -2.29
C VAL A 44 -0.40 -0.11 -1.17
N VAL A 45 0.41 -1.16 -1.15
CA VAL A 45 0.43 -2.17 -0.09
C VAL A 45 1.77 -2.11 0.63
N PHE A 46 1.79 -1.71 1.90
CA PHE A 46 3.01 -1.56 2.67
C PHE A 46 3.27 -2.80 3.53
N LEU A 47 4.39 -3.48 3.28
CA LEU A 47 4.85 -4.66 4.00
C LEU A 47 5.71 -4.21 5.17
N ARG A 48 5.11 -4.07 6.35
CA ARG A 48 5.77 -3.52 7.54
C ARG A 48 6.60 -4.57 8.28
N GLY A 49 7.81 -4.22 8.63
CA GLY A 49 8.76 -5.05 9.35
C GLY A 49 9.93 -5.51 8.47
N ALA A 50 10.22 -4.78 7.40
CA ALA A 50 11.37 -5.03 6.52
C ALA A 50 11.35 -6.46 5.94
N ALA A 51 10.49 -6.69 4.98
CA ALA A 51 10.36 -7.98 4.32
C ALA A 51 11.68 -8.42 3.66
N ASP A 52 12.06 -9.67 3.87
CA ASP A 52 13.35 -10.21 3.41
C ASP A 52 13.43 -10.33 1.88
N ALA A 53 14.03 -9.33 1.26
CA ALA A 53 14.13 -9.24 -0.21
C ALA A 53 14.74 -10.48 -0.87
N LEU A 54 15.76 -11.09 -0.24
CA LEU A 54 16.50 -12.21 -0.82
C LEU A 54 15.73 -13.55 -0.75
N ASN A 55 14.75 -13.65 0.18
CA ASN A 55 13.88 -14.81 0.25
C ASN A 55 12.49 -14.55 -0.34
N VAL A 56 12.13 -13.30 -0.65
CA VAL A 56 10.93 -12.98 -1.46
C VAL A 56 11.23 -13.08 -2.94
N ILE A 57 12.31 -12.43 -3.39
CA ILE A 57 12.83 -12.45 -4.76
C ILE A 57 14.20 -13.14 -4.73
N ILE A 58 14.19 -14.42 -4.95
CA ILE A 58 15.34 -15.30 -4.74
C ILE A 58 16.34 -15.16 -5.86
N PRO A 59 17.56 -14.68 -5.61
CA PRO A 59 18.61 -14.59 -6.63
C PRO A 59 19.31 -15.94 -6.80
N HIS A 60 18.58 -16.99 -7.21
CA HIS A 60 19.08 -18.36 -7.30
C HIS A 60 20.21 -18.54 -8.32
N GLY A 61 20.41 -17.56 -9.21
CA GLY A 61 21.55 -17.49 -10.12
C GLY A 61 22.82 -16.89 -9.50
N ASP A 62 22.75 -16.35 -8.29
CA ASP A 62 23.89 -15.80 -7.58
C ASP A 62 24.57 -16.90 -6.72
N PRO A 63 25.85 -17.20 -6.96
CA PRO A 63 26.52 -18.30 -6.24
C PRO A 63 26.65 -18.07 -4.74
N SER A 64 26.63 -16.81 -4.28
CA SER A 64 26.78 -16.47 -2.87
C SER A 64 25.51 -16.66 -2.05
N TYR A 65 24.33 -16.72 -2.69
CA TYR A 65 23.04 -16.77 -2.01
C TYR A 65 22.95 -17.93 -1.00
N ALA A 66 23.22 -19.15 -1.44
CA ALA A 66 23.13 -20.32 -0.58
C ALA A 66 24.21 -20.34 0.52
N ALA A 67 25.42 -19.83 0.22
CA ALA A 67 26.50 -19.74 1.18
C ALA A 67 26.25 -18.71 2.30
N LEU A 68 25.55 -17.64 1.97
CA LEU A 68 25.13 -16.62 2.95
C LEU A 68 23.96 -17.07 3.82
N ARG A 69 23.16 -18.02 3.36
CA ARG A 69 21.90 -18.46 3.97
C ARG A 69 21.81 -19.98 4.12
N PRO A 70 22.72 -20.61 4.87
CA PRO A 70 22.81 -22.08 4.95
C PRO A 70 21.51 -22.75 5.45
N THR A 71 20.67 -22.04 6.23
CA THR A 71 19.39 -22.57 6.73
C THR A 71 18.17 -21.89 6.11
N LEU A 72 18.29 -20.68 5.58
CA LEU A 72 17.20 -19.91 5.02
C LEU A 72 17.13 -19.95 3.49
N ALA A 73 18.18 -20.38 2.78
CA ALA A 73 18.16 -20.42 1.32
C ALA A 73 17.04 -21.35 0.82
N ILE A 74 16.27 -20.85 -0.13
CA ILE A 74 15.24 -21.63 -0.81
C ILE A 74 15.93 -22.56 -1.82
N PRO A 75 15.74 -23.89 -1.72
CA PRO A 75 16.31 -24.83 -2.68
C PRO A 75 15.82 -24.54 -4.11
N ARG A 76 16.72 -24.54 -5.08
CA ARG A 76 16.39 -24.21 -6.47
C ARG A 76 15.16 -24.94 -7.03
N PRO A 77 14.90 -26.23 -6.77
CA PRO A 77 13.70 -26.91 -7.26
C PRO A 77 12.39 -26.36 -6.69
N ALA A 78 12.42 -25.63 -5.58
CA ALA A 78 11.23 -25.01 -4.97
C ALA A 78 11.00 -23.57 -5.45
N VAL A 79 12.00 -22.94 -6.07
CA VAL A 79 11.91 -21.56 -6.56
C VAL A 79 10.95 -21.49 -7.75
N LEU A 80 10.05 -20.51 -7.75
CA LEU A 80 9.23 -20.16 -8.91
C LEU A 80 10.06 -19.29 -9.85
N ASP A 81 10.75 -19.93 -10.79
CA ASP A 81 11.70 -19.27 -11.69
C ASP A 81 11.02 -18.18 -12.53
N LEU A 82 11.68 -17.03 -12.66
CA LEU A 82 11.20 -15.87 -13.43
C LEU A 82 11.98 -15.71 -14.74
N ASP A 83 13.30 -15.77 -14.68
CA ASP A 83 14.17 -15.41 -15.81
C ASP A 83 15.50 -16.21 -15.83
N GLY A 84 15.59 -17.31 -15.09
CA GLY A 84 16.78 -18.16 -14.95
C GLY A 84 17.81 -17.62 -13.94
N ARG A 85 17.66 -16.39 -13.45
CA ARG A 85 18.54 -15.75 -12.46
C ARG A 85 17.81 -15.46 -11.16
N PHE A 86 16.57 -14.99 -11.26
CA PHE A 86 15.69 -14.68 -10.14
C PHE A 86 14.45 -15.56 -10.15
N GLY A 87 13.86 -15.73 -8.99
CA GLY A 87 12.58 -16.39 -8.85
C GLY A 87 11.80 -15.88 -7.63
N LEU A 88 10.51 -16.19 -7.60
CA LEU A 88 9.67 -15.90 -6.45
C LEU A 88 9.75 -17.03 -5.43
N HIS A 89 9.56 -16.65 -4.17
CA HIS A 89 9.32 -17.62 -3.09
C HIS A 89 8.12 -18.52 -3.44
N PRO A 90 8.17 -19.85 -3.17
CA PRO A 90 7.08 -20.77 -3.54
C PRO A 90 5.72 -20.40 -2.91
N ALA A 91 5.70 -19.76 -1.77
CA ALA A 91 4.47 -19.27 -1.14
C ALA A 91 3.76 -18.15 -1.95
N LEU A 92 4.42 -17.54 -2.92
CA LEU A 92 3.85 -16.54 -3.84
C LEU A 92 3.25 -17.18 -5.11
N SER A 93 3.04 -18.50 -5.14
CA SER A 93 2.49 -19.22 -6.32
C SER A 93 1.18 -18.63 -6.85
N ALA A 94 0.36 -18.01 -5.99
CA ALA A 94 -0.90 -17.39 -6.41
C ALA A 94 -0.72 -16.16 -7.33
N ILE A 95 0.44 -15.48 -7.28
CA ILE A 95 0.74 -14.32 -8.14
C ILE A 95 1.76 -14.61 -9.24
N ALA A 96 2.44 -15.77 -9.21
CA ALA A 96 3.41 -16.13 -10.24
C ALA A 96 2.83 -16.13 -11.68
N PRO A 97 1.57 -16.54 -11.92
CA PRO A 97 0.97 -16.47 -13.26
C PRO A 97 0.90 -15.04 -13.82
N PHE A 98 0.78 -14.02 -12.98
CA PHE A 98 0.75 -12.62 -13.43
C PHE A 98 2.09 -12.16 -14.02
N PHE A 99 3.21 -12.76 -13.57
CA PHE A 99 4.50 -12.52 -14.20
C PHE A 99 4.52 -13.12 -15.62
N GLY A 100 4.14 -14.37 -15.77
CA GLY A 100 4.07 -15.03 -17.08
C GLY A 100 3.13 -14.33 -18.07
N ASN A 101 2.06 -13.71 -17.58
CA ASN A 101 1.08 -12.97 -18.38
C ASN A 101 1.50 -11.49 -18.64
N GLY A 102 2.69 -11.07 -18.21
CA GLY A 102 3.17 -9.71 -18.41
C GLY A 102 2.49 -8.63 -17.58
N GLN A 103 1.82 -9.01 -16.48
CA GLN A 103 1.08 -8.11 -15.61
C GLN A 103 1.83 -7.76 -14.30
N LEU A 104 2.81 -8.58 -13.91
CA LEU A 104 3.63 -8.39 -12.72
C LEU A 104 5.06 -8.02 -13.11
N ALA A 105 5.55 -6.88 -12.65
CA ALA A 105 6.95 -6.48 -12.68
C ALA A 105 7.56 -6.66 -11.28
N VAL A 106 8.80 -7.13 -11.24
CA VAL A 106 9.59 -7.32 -10.03
C VAL A 106 10.74 -6.33 -10.03
N ILE A 107 10.92 -5.56 -8.98
CA ILE A 107 12.03 -4.61 -8.85
C ILE A 107 12.95 -5.07 -7.72
N VAL A 108 14.19 -5.40 -8.07
CA VAL A 108 15.21 -5.85 -7.11
C VAL A 108 16.04 -4.68 -6.59
N ALA A 109 16.67 -4.86 -5.43
CA ALA A 109 17.58 -3.91 -4.82
C ALA A 109 17.00 -2.49 -4.76
N SER A 110 15.70 -2.39 -4.46
CA SER A 110 14.97 -1.13 -4.35
C SER A 110 14.78 -0.72 -2.89
N GLY A 111 14.75 0.59 -2.62
CA GLY A 111 14.50 1.08 -1.27
C GLY A 111 14.75 2.57 -1.12
N SER A 112 14.77 3.02 0.12
CA SER A 112 15.17 4.37 0.50
C SER A 112 16.69 4.53 0.36
N PRO A 113 17.19 5.66 -0.17
CA PRO A 113 18.62 5.96 -0.15
C PRO A 113 19.14 6.29 1.26
N ASP A 114 18.27 6.57 2.22
CA ASP A 114 18.64 6.81 3.61
C ASP A 114 19.03 5.49 4.28
N PRO A 115 20.20 5.40 4.95
CA PRO A 115 20.72 4.16 5.50
C PRO A 115 20.14 3.79 6.87
N THR A 116 19.11 4.49 7.35
CA THR A 116 18.50 4.16 8.65
C THR A 116 18.01 2.72 8.69
N ARG A 117 18.23 2.06 9.82
CA ARG A 117 17.71 0.73 10.13
C ARG A 117 16.66 0.79 11.24
N SER A 118 16.11 1.98 11.51
CA SER A 118 14.99 2.21 12.42
C SER A 118 13.68 2.07 11.66
N HIS A 119 12.84 1.11 12.04
CA HIS A 119 11.51 0.95 11.44
C HIS A 119 10.69 2.23 11.48
N PHE A 120 10.74 2.98 12.59
CA PHE A 120 9.96 4.21 12.73
C PHE A 120 10.38 5.28 11.73
N GLU A 121 11.67 5.53 11.61
CA GLU A 121 12.20 6.52 10.68
C GLU A 121 12.03 6.09 9.23
N ALA A 122 12.40 4.86 8.90
CA ALA A 122 12.30 4.36 7.54
C ALA A 122 10.84 4.29 7.05
N GLN A 123 9.89 3.87 7.90
CA GLN A 123 8.47 3.90 7.55
C GLN A 123 7.99 5.33 7.32
N ASP A 124 8.40 6.30 8.16
CA ASP A 124 8.06 7.70 7.94
C ASP A 124 8.62 8.21 6.61
N TYR A 125 9.88 7.88 6.27
CA TYR A 125 10.50 8.26 4.99
C TYR A 125 9.82 7.63 3.78
N MET A 126 9.42 6.37 3.87
CA MET A 126 8.68 5.70 2.80
C MET A 126 7.28 6.28 2.61
N GLU A 127 6.61 6.66 3.70
CA GLU A 127 5.26 7.23 3.65
C GLU A 127 5.26 8.74 3.34
N SER A 128 6.28 9.47 3.76
CA SER A 128 6.44 10.88 3.39
C SER A 128 7.02 11.06 1.99
N GLY A 129 7.77 10.09 1.48
CA GLY A 129 8.51 10.20 0.23
C GLY A 129 9.71 11.15 0.30
N THR A 130 10.20 11.44 1.52
CA THR A 130 11.30 12.40 1.79
C THR A 130 12.38 11.78 2.68
N PRO A 131 13.18 10.82 2.16
CA PRO A 131 14.28 10.21 2.91
C PRO A 131 15.20 11.24 3.54
N GLY A 132 15.57 11.02 4.81
CA GLY A 132 16.45 11.92 5.56
C GLY A 132 15.81 13.24 6.04
N LEU A 133 14.52 13.47 5.79
CA LEU A 133 13.81 14.69 6.18
C LEU A 133 12.64 14.37 7.13
N PRO A 134 12.89 14.23 8.44
CA PRO A 134 11.87 13.78 9.40
C PRO A 134 10.74 14.79 9.66
N ALA A 135 10.93 16.05 9.28
CA ALA A 135 9.97 17.12 9.56
C ALA A 135 8.83 17.24 8.52
N THR A 136 8.78 16.39 7.50
CA THR A 136 7.73 16.44 6.49
C THR A 136 6.40 15.99 7.10
N ARG A 137 5.38 16.86 7.12
CA ARG A 137 4.08 16.56 7.74
C ARG A 137 3.12 15.80 6.83
N GLU A 138 3.32 15.85 5.52
CA GLU A 138 2.43 15.30 4.51
C GLU A 138 2.96 13.98 3.96
N GLY A 139 2.05 13.06 3.68
CA GLY A 139 2.35 11.82 2.95
C GLY A 139 2.41 12.07 1.43
N TRP A 140 3.27 11.32 0.73
CA TRP A 140 3.42 11.50 -0.71
C TRP A 140 2.13 11.20 -1.48
N LEU A 141 1.32 10.21 -1.03
CA LEU A 141 0.08 9.86 -1.70
C LEU A 141 -1.00 10.94 -1.50
N ASN A 142 -0.97 11.67 -0.37
CA ASN A 142 -1.81 12.85 -0.17
C ASN A 142 -1.40 13.98 -1.13
N ARG A 143 -0.09 14.22 -1.35
CA ARG A 143 0.38 15.19 -2.35
C ARG A 143 -0.01 14.81 -3.77
N VAL A 144 0.01 13.51 -4.11
CA VAL A 144 -0.52 13.03 -5.42
C VAL A 144 -1.96 13.47 -5.61
N VAL A 145 -2.81 13.13 -4.64
CA VAL A 145 -4.26 13.41 -4.70
C VAL A 145 -4.53 14.92 -4.74
N GLY A 146 -3.78 15.70 -3.94
CA GLY A 146 -3.87 17.17 -3.94
C GLY A 146 -3.45 17.83 -5.25
N GLY A 147 -2.62 17.17 -6.05
CA GLY A 147 -2.16 17.63 -7.36
C GLY A 147 -3.05 17.22 -8.55
N LEU A 148 -4.07 16.37 -8.33
CA LEU A 148 -4.96 15.93 -9.39
C LEU A 148 -5.90 17.04 -9.86
N PRO A 149 -6.22 17.13 -11.16
CA PRO A 149 -7.15 18.11 -11.68
C PRO A 149 -8.59 17.80 -11.23
N GLY A 150 -9.36 18.85 -10.97
CA GLY A 150 -10.77 18.76 -10.65
C GLY A 150 -11.13 19.28 -9.26
N PRO A 151 -12.42 19.18 -8.88
CA PRO A 151 -12.95 19.80 -7.65
C PRO A 151 -12.50 19.12 -6.35
N GLY A 152 -11.79 18.00 -6.43
CA GLY A 152 -11.46 17.18 -5.29
C GLY A 152 -12.64 16.33 -4.80
N SER A 153 -12.35 15.18 -4.22
CA SER A 153 -13.34 14.32 -3.56
C SER A 153 -12.64 13.62 -2.39
N PRO A 154 -13.30 13.44 -1.25
CA PRO A 154 -12.74 12.66 -0.15
C PRO A 154 -12.55 11.19 -0.53
N TRP A 155 -13.30 10.72 -1.52
CA TRP A 155 -13.15 9.37 -2.07
C TRP A 155 -11.90 9.19 -2.92
N TRP A 156 -11.24 10.27 -3.36
CA TRP A 156 -10.03 10.15 -4.17
C TRP A 156 -8.92 9.37 -3.48
N ALA A 157 -8.87 9.44 -2.14
CA ALA A 157 -7.91 8.67 -1.36
C ALA A 157 -8.60 7.93 -0.22
N VAL A 158 -8.36 6.63 -0.11
CA VAL A 158 -8.98 5.78 0.90
C VAL A 158 -7.99 4.86 1.61
N SER A 159 -8.25 4.59 2.90
CA SER A 159 -7.60 3.53 3.66
C SER A 159 -8.67 2.69 4.36
N PRO A 160 -8.55 1.35 4.38
CA PRO A 160 -9.53 0.47 5.03
C PRO A 160 -9.49 0.53 6.56
N GLY A 161 -8.42 1.04 7.15
CA GLY A 161 -8.25 1.17 8.60
C GLY A 161 -9.19 2.17 9.29
N PRO A 162 -9.20 2.22 10.63
CA PRO A 162 -10.01 3.17 11.39
C PRO A 162 -9.45 4.60 11.36
N ASN A 163 -8.16 4.75 11.13
CA ASN A 163 -7.43 6.03 11.09
C ASN A 163 -6.75 6.22 9.73
N LEU A 164 -6.49 7.46 9.36
CA LEU A 164 -5.69 7.76 8.18
C LEU A 164 -4.21 7.43 8.46
N PRO A 165 -3.57 6.63 7.60
CA PRO A 165 -2.14 6.36 7.68
C PRO A 165 -1.34 7.61 7.30
N ARG A 166 -0.07 7.62 7.69
CA ARG A 166 0.88 8.71 7.43
C ARG A 166 0.96 9.10 5.96
N ILE A 167 0.97 8.13 5.07
CA ILE A 167 1.03 8.32 3.62
C ILE A 167 -0.14 9.14 3.04
N LEU A 168 -1.31 9.10 3.70
CA LEU A 168 -2.52 9.83 3.33
C LEU A 168 -2.74 11.11 4.16
N SER A 169 -1.86 11.42 5.12
CA SER A 169 -1.94 12.65 5.93
C SER A 169 -1.57 13.86 5.08
N GLY A 170 -2.31 14.96 5.21
CA GLY A 170 -2.06 16.20 4.49
C GLY A 170 -3.33 17.01 4.22
N PRO A 171 -3.24 18.10 3.43
CA PRO A 171 -4.37 19.00 3.16
C PRO A 171 -5.40 18.42 2.18
N ALA A 172 -5.01 17.47 1.32
CA ALA A 172 -5.93 16.82 0.42
C ALA A 172 -6.86 15.86 1.18
N PRO A 173 -8.12 15.78 0.80
CA PRO A 173 -9.08 14.93 1.50
C PRO A 173 -8.82 13.45 1.29
N ALA A 174 -9.01 12.68 2.35
CA ALA A 174 -8.90 11.23 2.35
C ALA A 174 -9.86 10.61 3.36
N LEU A 175 -10.27 9.36 3.16
CA LEU A 175 -11.20 8.65 4.02
C LEU A 175 -10.57 7.42 4.68
N ALA A 176 -10.76 7.31 5.98
CA ALA A 176 -10.54 6.09 6.75
C ALA A 176 -11.85 5.28 6.78
N LEU A 177 -11.95 4.27 5.91
CA LEU A 177 -13.20 3.50 5.72
C LEU A 177 -13.63 2.76 6.99
N GLY A 178 -12.67 2.32 7.82
CA GLY A 178 -12.95 1.67 9.10
C GLY A 178 -13.64 2.59 10.09
N GLY A 179 -13.26 3.87 10.11
CA GLY A 179 -13.94 4.89 10.91
C GLY A 179 -15.38 5.12 10.44
N LEU A 180 -15.61 5.20 9.12
CA LEU A 180 -16.96 5.30 8.56
C LEU A 180 -17.82 4.06 8.82
N ALA A 181 -17.23 2.88 8.74
CA ALA A 181 -17.94 1.62 9.01
C ALA A 181 -18.42 1.52 10.48
N ALA A 182 -17.66 2.12 11.41
CA ALA A 182 -18.00 2.19 12.83
C ALA A 182 -19.09 3.21 13.17
N ALA A 183 -19.51 4.06 12.20
CA ALA A 183 -20.53 5.06 12.43
C ALA A 183 -21.86 4.44 12.94
N PRO A 184 -22.63 5.14 13.77
CA PRO A 184 -23.92 4.66 14.31
C PRO A 184 -24.88 4.18 13.22
N ARG A 185 -25.80 3.29 13.59
CA ARG A 185 -26.84 2.71 12.70
C ARG A 185 -28.24 2.94 13.29
N GLY A 186 -29.23 2.82 12.44
CA GLY A 186 -30.63 2.88 12.85
C GLY A 186 -31.03 4.22 13.49
N PRO A 187 -31.82 4.21 14.56
CA PRO A 187 -32.36 5.43 15.21
C PRO A 187 -31.25 6.38 15.71
N ASP A 188 -30.12 5.84 16.19
CA ASP A 188 -29.01 6.64 16.71
C ASP A 188 -28.33 7.45 15.59
N ALA A 189 -28.17 6.84 14.41
CA ALA A 189 -27.66 7.56 13.23
C ALA A 189 -28.62 8.67 12.80
N ALA A 190 -29.92 8.42 12.77
CA ALA A 190 -30.90 9.41 12.41
C ALA A 190 -30.97 10.57 13.42
N ALA A 191 -30.87 10.27 14.72
CA ALA A 191 -30.84 11.27 15.77
C ALA A 191 -29.59 12.15 15.65
N LEU A 192 -28.43 11.55 15.44
CA LEU A 192 -27.17 12.26 15.25
C LEU A 192 -27.21 13.16 14.01
N GLU A 193 -27.69 12.65 12.88
CA GLU A 193 -27.85 13.42 11.66
C GLU A 193 -28.80 14.61 11.84
N ALA A 194 -29.93 14.41 12.53
CA ALA A 194 -30.90 15.47 12.83
C ALA A 194 -30.28 16.57 13.71
N MET A 195 -29.48 16.19 14.71
CA MET A 195 -28.77 17.11 15.59
C MET A 195 -27.80 18.00 14.82
N TYR A 196 -27.00 17.44 13.91
CA TYR A 196 -26.08 18.21 13.07
C TYR A 196 -26.79 19.06 12.02
N ARG A 197 -27.88 18.57 11.46
CA ARG A 197 -28.73 19.34 10.54
C ARG A 197 -29.33 20.57 11.20
N GLY A 198 -29.59 20.51 12.50
CA GLY A 198 -30.05 21.64 13.35
C GLY A 198 -28.95 22.58 13.83
N SER A 199 -27.68 22.31 13.51
CA SER A 199 -26.58 23.20 13.91
C SER A 199 -26.74 24.60 13.34
N GLY A 200 -26.46 25.65 14.14
CA GLY A 200 -26.46 27.05 13.70
C GLY A 200 -25.32 27.37 12.72
N ASP A 201 -24.22 26.60 12.72
CA ASP A 201 -23.07 26.78 11.85
C ASP A 201 -23.24 26.06 10.50
N ALA A 202 -23.21 26.84 9.41
CA ALA A 202 -23.39 26.32 8.05
C ALA A 202 -22.27 25.36 7.63
N ARG A 203 -21.05 25.59 8.10
CA ARG A 203 -19.90 24.73 7.80
C ARG A 203 -20.07 23.36 8.47
N THR A 204 -20.39 23.34 9.76
CA THR A 204 -20.67 22.11 10.50
C THR A 204 -21.79 21.30 9.87
N ARG A 205 -22.88 21.95 9.41
CA ARG A 205 -23.97 21.26 8.69
C ARG A 205 -23.50 20.61 7.41
N ALA A 206 -22.73 21.32 6.58
CA ALA A 206 -22.24 20.82 5.31
C ALA A 206 -21.26 19.63 5.50
N GLU A 207 -20.34 19.76 6.43
CA GLU A 207 -19.35 18.71 6.75
C GLU A 207 -20.03 17.44 7.29
N ALA A 208 -20.99 17.59 8.20
CA ALA A 208 -21.76 16.48 8.72
C ALA A 208 -22.61 15.79 7.66
N SER A 209 -23.31 16.56 6.81
CA SER A 209 -24.09 15.98 5.69
C SER A 209 -23.21 15.12 4.80
N ALA A 210 -22.04 15.63 4.43
CA ALA A 210 -21.10 14.92 3.60
C ALA A 210 -20.54 13.64 4.26
N ALA A 211 -20.30 13.66 5.57
CA ALA A 211 -19.89 12.47 6.31
C ALA A 211 -20.98 11.41 6.35
N PHE A 212 -22.25 11.78 6.56
CA PHE A 212 -23.36 10.83 6.51
C PHE A 212 -23.59 10.28 5.09
N ASP A 213 -23.40 11.10 4.05
CA ASP A 213 -23.46 10.64 2.65
C ASP A 213 -22.35 9.63 2.37
N ALA A 214 -21.14 9.87 2.84
CA ALA A 214 -20.02 8.94 2.72
C ALA A 214 -20.31 7.60 3.43
N VAL A 215 -20.88 7.64 4.64
CA VAL A 215 -21.30 6.43 5.36
C VAL A 215 -22.37 5.66 4.57
N ARG A 216 -23.36 6.35 4.00
CA ARG A 216 -24.41 5.72 3.17
C ARG A 216 -23.81 5.08 1.91
N ALA A 217 -22.93 5.79 1.21
CA ALA A 217 -22.25 5.30 0.02
C ALA A 217 -21.38 4.06 0.31
N LEU A 218 -20.58 4.09 1.38
CA LEU A 218 -19.76 2.94 1.80
C LEU A 218 -20.64 1.72 2.07
N ARG A 219 -21.70 1.89 2.86
CA ARG A 219 -22.63 0.80 3.19
C ARG A 219 -23.37 0.26 1.97
N ALA A 220 -23.71 1.11 1.01
CA ALA A 220 -24.27 0.68 -0.26
C ALA A 220 -23.26 -0.13 -1.06
N ALA A 221 -22.01 0.35 -1.18
CA ALA A 221 -20.92 -0.37 -1.82
C ALA A 221 -20.67 -1.74 -1.20
N GLU A 222 -20.57 -1.82 0.13
CA GLU A 222 -20.35 -3.08 0.85
C GLU A 222 -21.52 -4.08 0.69
N ARG A 223 -22.77 -3.61 0.54
CA ARG A 223 -23.94 -4.48 0.32
C ARG A 223 -24.10 -4.94 -1.12
N SER A 224 -23.90 -4.04 -2.08
CA SER A 224 -24.10 -4.34 -3.50
C SER A 224 -22.92 -5.05 -4.14
N ALA A 225 -21.74 -4.88 -3.57
CA ALA A 225 -20.54 -5.52 -4.04
C ALA A 225 -20.39 -6.91 -3.45
N GLY A 226 -21.20 -7.88 -3.87
CA GLY A 226 -20.85 -9.29 -3.67
C GLY A 226 -19.39 -9.50 -4.13
N THR A 227 -18.56 -10.19 -3.33
CA THR A 227 -17.18 -10.47 -3.77
C THR A 227 -17.19 -11.50 -4.88
N ARG A 228 -16.40 -11.28 -5.94
CA ARG A 228 -16.21 -12.20 -7.05
C ARG A 228 -15.07 -13.20 -6.79
N ALA A 229 -14.40 -13.07 -5.65
CA ALA A 229 -13.26 -13.88 -5.25
C ALA A 229 -13.31 -14.25 -3.76
N THR A 230 -12.67 -15.35 -3.40
CA THR A 230 -12.48 -15.73 -2.01
C THR A 230 -11.17 -15.14 -1.50
N TYR A 231 -11.28 -14.19 -0.58
CA TYR A 231 -10.11 -13.60 0.07
C TYR A 231 -9.57 -14.52 1.18
N PRO A 232 -8.25 -14.57 1.39
CA PRO A 232 -7.69 -15.28 2.52
C PRO A 232 -8.15 -14.65 3.84
N ARG A 233 -8.21 -15.46 4.88
CA ARG A 233 -8.39 -14.96 6.24
C ARG A 233 -7.13 -14.22 6.65
N GLY A 234 -7.27 -12.99 7.15
CA GLY A 234 -6.16 -12.14 7.56
C GLY A 234 -6.45 -10.66 7.32
N ALA A 235 -5.60 -9.82 7.88
CA ALA A 235 -5.80 -8.37 7.85
C ALA A 235 -5.74 -7.83 6.43
N LEU A 236 -4.77 -8.26 5.62
CA LEU A 236 -4.62 -7.77 4.24
C LEU A 236 -5.78 -8.22 3.34
N GLY A 237 -6.23 -9.47 3.48
CA GLY A 237 -7.39 -9.97 2.71
C GLY A 237 -8.64 -9.13 2.95
N GLU A 238 -8.94 -8.81 4.21
CA GLU A 238 -10.07 -7.95 4.57
C GLU A 238 -9.91 -6.51 4.06
N GLN A 239 -8.69 -5.94 4.17
CA GLN A 239 -8.39 -4.61 3.68
C GLN A 239 -8.59 -4.51 2.16
N LEU A 240 -8.02 -5.44 1.39
CA LEU A 240 -8.13 -5.44 -0.08
C LEU A 240 -9.57 -5.72 -0.53
N ARG A 241 -10.31 -6.59 0.16
CA ARG A 241 -11.74 -6.82 -0.10
C ARG A 241 -12.54 -5.52 0.03
N ARG A 242 -12.29 -4.73 1.08
CA ARG A 242 -12.95 -3.43 1.30
C ARG A 242 -12.57 -2.41 0.25
N ILE A 243 -11.28 -2.33 -0.12
CA ILE A 243 -10.82 -1.47 -1.23
C ILE A 243 -11.52 -1.89 -2.53
N ALA A 244 -11.56 -3.18 -2.86
CA ALA A 244 -12.26 -3.67 -4.06
C ALA A 244 -13.73 -3.25 -4.10
N SER A 245 -14.43 -3.29 -2.97
CA SER A 245 -15.85 -2.90 -2.90
C SER A 245 -16.08 -1.44 -3.28
N VAL A 246 -15.22 -0.51 -2.83
CA VAL A 246 -15.36 0.92 -3.15
C VAL A 246 -14.86 1.25 -4.56
N LEU A 247 -13.87 0.51 -5.08
CA LEU A 247 -13.42 0.64 -6.47
C LEU A 247 -14.51 0.21 -7.45
N ARG A 248 -15.16 -0.94 -7.22
CA ARG A 248 -16.26 -1.46 -8.05
C ARG A 248 -17.54 -0.63 -7.95
N ALA A 249 -17.75 0.04 -6.82
CA ALA A 249 -18.88 0.96 -6.67
C ALA A 249 -18.65 2.31 -7.37
N ASP A 250 -17.51 2.49 -8.02
CA ASP A 250 -17.09 3.69 -8.76
C ASP A 250 -17.31 5.00 -7.98
N LEU A 251 -16.89 4.97 -6.70
CA LEU A 251 -16.99 6.14 -5.82
C LEU A 251 -15.93 7.22 -6.13
N GLY A 252 -15.20 7.07 -7.24
CA GLY A 252 -14.19 8.03 -7.70
C GLY A 252 -12.83 7.86 -7.03
N VAL A 253 -12.54 6.69 -6.45
CA VAL A 253 -11.24 6.41 -5.81
C VAL A 253 -10.12 6.43 -6.84
N VAL A 254 -9.05 7.17 -6.54
CA VAL A 254 -7.83 7.28 -7.34
C VAL A 254 -6.65 6.62 -6.64
N ALA A 255 -6.60 6.74 -5.31
CA ALA A 255 -5.53 6.21 -4.50
C ALA A 255 -6.08 5.40 -3.32
N ALA A 256 -5.53 4.22 -3.07
CA ALA A 256 -5.85 3.43 -1.90
C ALA A 256 -4.56 2.95 -1.22
N PHE A 257 -4.61 2.82 0.10
CA PHE A 257 -3.49 2.31 0.89
C PHE A 257 -3.96 1.17 1.78
N ALA A 258 -3.19 0.09 1.79
CA ALA A 258 -3.31 -1.03 2.71
C ALA A 258 -1.95 -1.37 3.30
N ASP A 259 -1.90 -2.04 4.43
CA ASP A 259 -0.65 -2.50 5.02
C ASP A 259 -0.77 -3.91 5.61
N MET A 260 0.37 -4.56 5.72
CA MET A 260 0.51 -5.88 6.29
C MET A 260 1.77 -5.93 7.14
N GLY A 261 1.63 -6.18 8.43
CA GLY A 261 2.76 -6.34 9.35
C GLY A 261 3.24 -7.78 9.47
N GLY A 262 4.27 -7.96 10.30
CA GLY A 262 4.78 -9.27 10.67
C GLY A 262 5.91 -9.79 9.81
N PHE A 263 6.73 -8.89 9.23
CA PHE A 263 7.91 -9.25 8.44
C PHE A 263 9.24 -9.11 9.21
N ASP A 264 9.20 -8.71 10.47
CA ASP A 264 10.40 -8.52 11.29
C ASP A 264 10.91 -9.85 11.90
N HIS A 265 11.50 -10.70 11.04
CA HIS A 265 11.86 -12.06 11.38
C HIS A 265 13.33 -12.19 11.81
N HIS A 266 13.62 -11.80 13.05
CA HIS A 266 14.95 -11.98 13.65
C HIS A 266 15.24 -13.42 14.09
N VAL A 267 14.22 -14.24 14.28
CA VAL A 267 14.34 -15.60 14.82
C VAL A 267 13.41 -16.54 14.06
N ASN A 268 13.96 -17.69 13.63
CA ASN A 268 13.20 -18.75 12.97
C ASN A 268 12.30 -18.25 11.81
N GLU A 269 12.87 -17.46 10.92
CA GLU A 269 12.18 -16.89 9.76
C GLU A 269 11.54 -17.99 8.88
N GLY A 270 12.29 -19.09 8.71
CA GLY A 270 11.91 -20.18 7.83
C GLY A 270 12.42 -20.01 6.40
N ALA A 271 12.44 -21.11 5.67
CA ALA A 271 12.78 -21.16 4.25
C ALA A 271 11.49 -21.37 3.41
N VAL A 272 11.30 -22.54 2.78
CA VAL A 272 10.09 -22.89 2.02
C VAL A 272 8.82 -22.79 2.87
N GLU A 273 8.94 -23.15 4.14
CA GLU A 273 7.89 -23.06 5.16
C GLU A 273 8.38 -22.21 6.33
N GLY A 274 7.48 -21.63 7.10
CA GLY A 274 7.78 -20.82 8.28
C GLY A 274 7.11 -19.46 8.25
N GLN A 275 7.58 -18.56 9.12
CA GLN A 275 6.93 -17.26 9.35
C GLN A 275 6.87 -16.40 8.08
N LEU A 276 7.98 -16.29 7.35
CA LEU A 276 8.00 -15.55 6.08
C LEU A 276 7.07 -16.19 5.05
N ALA A 277 7.13 -17.51 4.89
CA ALA A 277 6.29 -18.23 3.94
C ALA A 277 4.79 -18.01 4.23
N ASP A 278 4.39 -17.98 5.50
CA ASP A 278 2.99 -17.72 5.89
C ASP A 278 2.55 -16.29 5.52
N ARG A 279 3.41 -15.28 5.76
CA ARG A 279 3.13 -13.90 5.34
C ARG A 279 3.05 -13.77 3.83
N LEU A 280 3.96 -14.41 3.09
CA LEU A 280 3.96 -14.38 1.63
C LEU A 280 2.77 -15.11 1.03
N ARG A 281 2.32 -16.20 1.63
CA ARG A 281 1.10 -16.92 1.20
C ARG A 281 -0.14 -16.06 1.38
N GLU A 282 -0.25 -15.33 2.51
CA GLU A 282 -1.32 -14.36 2.72
C GLU A 282 -1.25 -13.23 1.69
N LEU A 283 -0.07 -12.63 1.49
CA LEU A 283 0.15 -11.56 0.50
C LEU A 283 -0.26 -12.01 -0.91
N GLY A 284 0.32 -13.12 -1.39
CA GLY A 284 0.05 -13.64 -2.72
C GLY A 284 -1.41 -13.96 -2.95
N SER A 285 -2.05 -14.64 -1.97
CA SER A 285 -3.47 -14.99 -2.04
C SER A 285 -4.38 -13.77 -2.01
N ALA A 286 -4.05 -12.75 -1.19
CA ALA A 286 -4.83 -11.52 -1.09
C ALA A 286 -4.73 -10.68 -2.37
N LEU A 287 -3.54 -10.55 -2.95
CA LEU A 287 -3.34 -9.85 -4.22
C LEU A 287 -4.05 -10.56 -5.38
N SER A 288 -3.96 -11.89 -5.45
CA SER A 288 -4.63 -12.69 -6.48
C SER A 288 -6.16 -12.59 -6.36
N ALA A 289 -6.70 -12.67 -5.14
CA ALA A 289 -8.13 -12.49 -4.89
C ALA A 289 -8.58 -11.07 -5.27
N PHE A 290 -7.82 -10.05 -4.90
CA PHE A 290 -8.10 -8.66 -5.24
C PHE A 290 -8.15 -8.44 -6.75
N TRP A 291 -7.17 -8.96 -7.49
CA TRP A 291 -7.12 -8.87 -8.94
C TRP A 291 -8.33 -9.55 -9.61
N THR A 292 -8.67 -10.75 -9.13
CA THR A 292 -9.84 -11.50 -9.62
C THR A 292 -11.16 -10.77 -9.31
N ASP A 293 -11.25 -10.15 -8.12
CA ASP A 293 -12.46 -9.43 -7.68
C ASP A 293 -12.70 -8.14 -8.47
N LEU A 294 -11.65 -7.47 -8.92
CA LEU A 294 -11.75 -6.29 -9.79
C LEU A 294 -12.23 -6.64 -11.21
N ALA A 295 -11.91 -7.82 -11.72
CA ALA A 295 -12.30 -8.30 -13.05
C ALA A 295 -12.01 -7.26 -14.17
N GLU A 296 -13.05 -6.74 -14.82
CA GLU A 296 -12.93 -5.76 -15.91
C GLU A 296 -12.33 -4.42 -15.48
N ASP A 297 -12.46 -4.06 -14.19
CA ASP A 297 -11.90 -2.82 -13.65
C ASP A 297 -10.40 -2.91 -13.39
N ALA A 298 -9.82 -4.12 -13.40
CA ALA A 298 -8.40 -4.35 -13.14
C ALA A 298 -7.48 -3.62 -14.15
N GLY A 299 -7.91 -3.40 -15.38
CA GLY A 299 -7.14 -2.69 -16.41
C GLY A 299 -6.74 -1.27 -16.03
N ASP A 300 -7.54 -0.60 -15.21
CA ASP A 300 -7.30 0.77 -14.73
C ASP A 300 -6.58 0.82 -13.38
N VAL A 301 -6.24 -0.33 -12.79
CA VAL A 301 -5.64 -0.42 -11.46
C VAL A 301 -4.18 -0.85 -11.56
N VAL A 302 -3.32 -0.16 -10.81
CA VAL A 302 -1.96 -0.64 -10.49
C VAL A 302 -1.84 -0.82 -8.99
N VAL A 303 -1.31 -1.97 -8.58
CA VAL A 303 -0.92 -2.26 -7.20
C VAL A 303 0.59 -2.22 -7.09
N VAL A 304 1.13 -1.52 -6.11
CA VAL A 304 2.56 -1.49 -5.79
C VAL A 304 2.79 -1.91 -4.35
N THR A 305 3.76 -2.80 -4.11
CA THR A 305 4.20 -3.14 -2.75
C THR A 305 5.40 -2.30 -2.34
N LEU A 306 5.47 -1.91 -1.06
CA LEU A 306 6.58 -1.21 -0.42
C LEU A 306 7.02 -1.99 0.82
N THR A 307 8.30 -1.89 1.17
CA THR A 307 8.82 -2.24 2.50
C THR A 307 9.83 -1.18 2.90
N GLU A 308 10.01 -0.91 4.17
CA GLU A 308 10.81 0.22 4.66
C GLU A 308 12.30 0.09 4.37
N PHE A 309 12.86 -1.13 4.47
CA PHE A 309 14.21 -1.51 4.08
C PHE A 309 14.28 -3.03 3.88
N GLY A 310 15.42 -3.57 3.48
CA GLY A 310 15.66 -5.00 3.36
C GLY A 310 16.27 -5.61 4.61
N ARG A 311 16.74 -6.86 4.48
CA ARG A 311 17.41 -7.61 5.55
C ARG A 311 18.88 -7.84 5.21
N THR A 312 19.67 -8.22 6.22
CA THR A 312 21.06 -8.61 6.02
C THR A 312 21.17 -9.70 4.94
N ALA A 313 22.21 -9.62 4.11
CA ALA A 313 22.47 -10.65 3.10
C ALA A 313 22.72 -12.02 3.75
N ARG A 314 23.49 -12.03 4.83
CA ARG A 314 23.76 -13.23 5.63
C ARG A 314 22.65 -13.44 6.66
N GLU A 315 22.23 -14.70 6.84
CA GLU A 315 21.38 -15.09 7.97
C GLU A 315 22.12 -14.91 9.31
N ASN A 316 21.36 -14.64 10.38
CA ASN A 316 21.90 -14.50 11.73
C ASN A 316 21.97 -15.85 12.47
N GLY A 317 22.55 -15.85 13.68
CA GLY A 317 22.70 -17.05 14.51
C GLY A 317 21.40 -17.67 15.02
N ASN A 318 20.25 -16.98 14.84
CA ASN A 318 18.93 -17.43 15.29
C ASN A 318 18.06 -17.96 14.16
N ARG A 319 18.64 -18.28 13.00
CA ARG A 319 17.90 -18.70 11.79
C ARG A 319 16.87 -17.66 11.36
N GLY A 320 17.24 -16.41 11.37
CA GLY A 320 16.51 -15.25 10.92
C GLY A 320 17.45 -14.26 10.27
N THR A 321 17.01 -13.02 10.12
CA THR A 321 17.78 -11.95 9.49
C THR A 321 17.69 -10.67 10.31
N ASP A 322 18.76 -9.87 10.32
CA ASP A 322 18.75 -8.57 10.97
C ASP A 322 18.40 -7.46 9.98
N HIS A 323 18.16 -6.24 10.48
CA HIS A 323 17.84 -5.09 9.63
C HIS A 323 18.96 -4.81 8.64
N GLY A 324 18.62 -4.69 7.38
CA GLY A 324 19.53 -4.41 6.28
C GLY A 324 19.19 -3.10 5.56
N HIS A 325 19.40 -3.06 4.22
CA HIS A 325 19.20 -1.82 3.45
C HIS A 325 18.35 -2.03 2.20
N GLY A 326 18.86 -2.62 1.11
CA GLY A 326 18.11 -2.83 -0.13
C GLY A 326 16.98 -3.85 0.02
N GLY A 327 15.80 -3.44 -0.38
CA GLY A 327 14.57 -4.24 -0.42
C GLY A 327 14.16 -4.62 -1.84
N PHE A 328 12.86 -4.71 -2.04
CA PHE A 328 12.24 -5.02 -3.34
C PHE A 328 10.89 -4.29 -3.47
N MET A 329 10.39 -4.23 -4.70
CA MET A 329 9.00 -3.83 -4.96
C MET A 329 8.37 -4.79 -5.96
N LEU A 330 7.07 -5.01 -5.85
CA LEU A 330 6.23 -5.69 -6.84
C LEU A 330 5.26 -4.65 -7.42
N VAL A 331 5.12 -4.64 -8.74
CA VAL A 331 4.15 -3.77 -9.42
C VAL A 331 3.25 -4.64 -10.29
N LEU A 332 1.97 -4.70 -9.95
CA LEU A 332 0.95 -5.50 -10.63
C LEU A 332 -0.08 -4.58 -11.26
N GLY A 333 -0.33 -4.71 -12.56
CA GLY A 333 -1.33 -3.87 -13.23
C GLY A 333 -1.54 -4.18 -14.70
N GLY A 334 -2.70 -3.79 -15.23
CA GLY A 334 -3.03 -3.98 -16.65
C GLY A 334 -2.15 -3.18 -17.62
N GLY A 335 -1.68 -1.99 -17.20
CA GLY A 335 -0.76 -1.14 -17.98
C GLY A 335 0.72 -1.32 -17.64
N VAL A 336 1.05 -2.29 -16.78
CA VAL A 336 2.42 -2.59 -16.39
C VAL A 336 3.12 -3.40 -17.46
N ARG A 337 4.35 -3.07 -17.79
CA ARG A 337 5.25 -3.88 -18.61
C ARG A 337 5.89 -4.98 -17.73
N GLY A 338 5.07 -5.93 -17.29
CA GLY A 338 5.48 -7.05 -16.45
C GLY A 338 6.20 -8.15 -17.23
N GLY A 339 6.35 -9.31 -16.58
CA GLY A 339 7.13 -10.41 -17.12
C GLY A 339 8.63 -10.14 -17.16
N ARG A 340 9.10 -9.19 -16.33
CA ARG A 340 10.49 -8.76 -16.27
C ARG A 340 10.91 -8.45 -14.83
N VAL A 341 12.20 -8.67 -14.57
CA VAL A 341 12.89 -8.22 -13.37
C VAL A 341 13.61 -6.90 -13.70
N TYR A 342 13.33 -5.87 -12.95
CA TYR A 342 13.85 -4.51 -13.09
C TYR A 342 14.83 -4.20 -11.96
N GLY A 343 15.63 -3.17 -12.17
CA GLY A 343 16.66 -2.74 -11.24
C GLY A 343 18.03 -3.33 -11.58
N ARG A 344 19.07 -2.70 -11.07
CA ARG A 344 20.43 -3.18 -11.23
C ARG A 344 20.79 -4.13 -10.09
N TRP A 345 21.04 -5.40 -10.41
CA TRP A 345 21.52 -6.34 -9.42
C TRP A 345 23.02 -6.13 -9.17
N PRO A 346 23.43 -5.84 -7.94
CA PRO A 346 24.85 -5.61 -7.64
C PRO A 346 25.64 -6.92 -7.52
N GLY A 347 25.01 -8.00 -7.08
CA GLY A 347 25.63 -9.23 -6.61
C GLY A 347 25.58 -9.36 -5.09
N LEU A 348 26.11 -10.48 -4.59
CA LEU A 348 26.17 -10.79 -3.16
C LEU A 348 27.61 -11.10 -2.66
N ALA A 349 28.64 -10.84 -3.48
CA ALA A 349 30.01 -10.89 -3.01
C ALA A 349 30.25 -9.77 -1.96
N PRO A 350 31.16 -9.97 -0.99
CA PRO A 350 31.34 -8.98 0.11
C PRO A 350 31.59 -7.56 -0.36
N GLU A 351 32.30 -7.38 -1.48
CA GLU A 351 32.62 -6.09 -2.09
C GLU A 351 31.44 -5.45 -2.83
N GLU A 352 30.39 -6.22 -3.11
CA GLU A 352 29.16 -5.77 -3.77
C GLU A 352 28.09 -5.34 -2.75
N LEU A 353 28.29 -5.70 -1.49
CA LEU A 353 27.35 -5.40 -0.41
C LEU A 353 27.60 -4.01 0.19
N HIS A 354 26.55 -3.33 0.57
CA HIS A 354 26.60 -2.12 1.36
C HIS A 354 27.15 -2.45 2.75
N ASP A 355 28.24 -1.77 3.16
CA ASP A 355 29.02 -2.05 4.37
C ASP A 355 29.53 -3.52 4.45
N GLY A 356 29.70 -4.20 3.31
CA GLY A 356 30.03 -5.63 3.27
C GLY A 356 28.99 -6.55 3.92
N ARG A 357 27.75 -6.09 4.07
CA ARG A 357 26.74 -6.72 4.91
C ARG A 357 25.34 -6.81 4.27
N ASP A 358 24.84 -5.72 3.69
CA ASP A 358 23.46 -5.59 3.24
C ASP A 358 23.39 -5.50 1.70
N LEU A 359 22.31 -5.95 1.12
CA LEU A 359 22.02 -5.64 -0.29
C LEU A 359 21.97 -4.11 -0.44
N PRO A 360 22.76 -3.47 -1.33
CA PRO A 360 22.66 -2.03 -1.53
C PRO A 360 21.37 -1.62 -2.23
N VAL A 361 20.91 -0.40 -2.00
CA VAL A 361 19.84 0.23 -2.79
C VAL A 361 20.45 0.72 -4.11
N THR A 362 20.09 0.07 -5.21
CA THR A 362 20.49 0.48 -6.56
C THR A 362 19.36 1.15 -7.33
N THR A 363 18.14 1.04 -6.82
CA THR A 363 16.94 1.67 -7.37
C THR A 363 16.22 2.43 -6.24
N ASP A 364 16.25 3.74 -6.31
CA ASP A 364 15.47 4.57 -5.38
C ASP A 364 13.97 4.29 -5.60
N PHE A 365 13.26 4.00 -4.52
CA PHE A 365 11.82 3.70 -4.57
C PHE A 365 10.99 4.80 -5.22
N ARG A 366 11.46 6.06 -5.17
CA ARG A 366 10.81 7.22 -5.78
C ARG A 366 10.88 7.19 -7.32
N LEU A 367 11.84 6.47 -7.93
CA LEU A 367 11.83 6.22 -9.39
C LEU A 367 10.62 5.40 -9.79
N VAL A 368 10.34 4.32 -9.05
CA VAL A 368 9.19 3.46 -9.30
C VAL A 368 7.89 4.24 -9.08
N LEU A 369 7.74 4.86 -7.91
CA LEU A 369 6.52 5.60 -7.56
C LEU A 369 6.30 6.82 -8.46
N GLY A 370 7.37 7.57 -8.76
CA GLY A 370 7.30 8.73 -9.66
C GLY A 370 6.87 8.36 -11.08
N GLU A 371 7.32 7.20 -11.58
CA GLU A 371 6.85 6.68 -12.86
C GLU A 371 5.36 6.34 -12.83
N LEU A 372 4.88 5.69 -11.75
CA LEU A 372 3.45 5.39 -11.56
C LEU A 372 2.62 6.68 -11.46
N VAL A 373 3.11 7.68 -10.72
CA VAL A 373 2.45 9.00 -10.60
C VAL A 373 2.35 9.70 -11.96
N LEU A 374 3.44 9.74 -12.71
CA LEU A 374 3.50 10.43 -14.00
C LEU A 374 2.72 9.67 -15.09
N ARG A 375 3.04 8.39 -15.30
CA ARG A 375 2.58 7.64 -16.48
C ARG A 375 1.27 6.91 -16.26
N HIS A 376 1.01 6.45 -15.02
CA HIS A 376 -0.24 5.75 -14.72
C HIS A 376 -1.32 6.75 -14.25
N LEU A 377 -1.03 7.61 -13.27
CA LEU A 377 -2.02 8.57 -12.78
C LEU A 377 -2.11 9.86 -13.61
N GLY A 378 -1.17 10.09 -14.53
CA GLY A 378 -1.16 11.26 -15.41
C GLY A 378 -0.78 12.57 -14.72
N SER A 379 -0.15 12.53 -13.56
CA SER A 379 0.30 13.72 -12.83
C SER A 379 1.73 14.11 -13.20
N SER A 380 1.93 15.26 -13.79
CA SER A 380 3.26 15.78 -14.15
C SER A 380 4.06 16.39 -12.99
N ARG A 381 3.51 16.38 -11.78
CA ARG A 381 4.06 17.08 -10.60
C ARG A 381 4.91 16.17 -9.70
N VAL A 382 5.78 15.34 -10.30
CA VAL A 382 6.62 14.37 -9.55
C VAL A 382 7.53 15.08 -8.54
N ASP A 383 8.07 16.25 -8.90
CA ASP A 383 8.89 17.12 -8.05
C ASP A 383 8.15 17.63 -6.80
N GLN A 384 6.85 17.82 -6.90
CA GLN A 384 6.01 18.23 -5.76
C GLN A 384 5.58 17.03 -4.91
N VAL A 385 5.40 15.87 -5.55
CA VAL A 385 5.10 14.62 -4.84
C VAL A 385 6.31 14.14 -4.04
N PHE A 386 7.51 14.27 -4.59
CA PHE A 386 8.77 13.89 -3.97
C PHE A 386 9.73 15.09 -3.92
N PRO A 387 9.55 16.02 -2.97
CA PRO A 387 10.39 17.21 -2.88
C PRO A 387 11.88 16.87 -2.76
N GLY A 388 12.70 17.57 -3.55
CA GLY A 388 14.15 17.36 -3.57
C GLY A 388 14.60 16.09 -4.32
N PHE A 389 13.69 15.36 -4.96
CA PHE A 389 14.03 14.20 -5.79
C PHE A 389 14.18 14.59 -7.26
N ASP A 390 15.34 14.30 -7.82
CA ASP A 390 15.64 14.51 -9.24
C ASP A 390 15.71 13.16 -9.97
N VAL A 391 14.74 12.94 -10.84
CA VAL A 391 14.61 11.71 -11.64
C VAL A 391 15.83 11.49 -12.55
N ALA A 392 16.40 12.56 -13.12
CA ALA A 392 17.53 12.45 -14.03
C ALA A 392 18.83 12.06 -13.29
N VAL A 393 19.03 12.65 -12.10
CA VAL A 393 20.16 12.30 -11.23
C VAL A 393 20.05 10.86 -10.71
N ALA A 394 18.84 10.39 -10.45
CA ALA A 394 18.57 9.03 -9.98
C ALA A 394 18.63 7.95 -11.10
N GLY A 395 18.97 8.33 -12.33
CA GLY A 395 19.17 7.38 -13.45
C GLY A 395 17.98 7.25 -14.40
N GLY A 396 16.92 8.02 -14.22
CA GLY A 396 15.72 7.98 -15.06
C GLY A 396 14.71 6.90 -14.68
N PHE A 397 13.52 6.98 -15.23
CA PHE A 397 12.47 5.99 -15.01
C PHE A 397 12.77 4.64 -15.63
N LEU A 398 12.23 3.58 -15.04
CA LEU A 398 12.50 2.19 -15.41
C LEU A 398 11.75 1.73 -16.67
N GLY A 399 10.72 2.46 -17.11
CA GLY A 399 9.86 2.04 -18.22
C GLY A 399 8.83 0.99 -17.81
N LEU A 400 8.34 1.05 -16.57
CA LEU A 400 7.38 0.12 -15.99
C LEU A 400 5.99 0.23 -16.62
N ILE A 401 5.60 1.41 -17.07
CA ILE A 401 4.27 1.69 -17.65
C ILE A 401 4.42 1.88 -19.16
N GLY A 402 3.55 1.17 -19.90
CA GLY A 402 3.49 1.20 -21.37
C GLY A 402 2.62 2.29 -21.94
#